data_33aa3ace2df8b0831c30976ff2349e04
#
_entry.id   33aa3ace2df8b0831c30976ff2349e04
#
_cell.length_a   1.000
_cell.length_b   1.000
_cell.length_c   1.000
_cell.angle_alpha   90.00
_cell.angle_beta   90.00
_cell.angle_gamma   90.00
#
_symmetry.space_group_name_H-M   'P 1'
#
loop_
_entity.id
_entity.type
_entity.pdbx_description
1 polymer ?
#
loop_
_entity_poly.entity_id
_entity_poly.type
_entity_poly.pdbx_seq_one_letter_code
_entity_poly.pdbx_strand_id
1 'polypeptide(L)'
;MKTSAQQAIRDIQHFGEEGGVVPVIDVASTSTFMDPRDMERTFMGELQGCYLYSRHSNPTVNIFGQKVAAMEGAEAALGVASGMAAIACAVEQIFRNEGGSGGHIVTSRTVYGGTYALFKNIFPTRGLSVSFVEATDLKAIEAAIRPETKVLYAETLSNPLLAVSDIRAMAALCKKHKLKLVIDNTFAPMMVRPLELGADVVVHSCTKYISGASDFIAGAIAGTKEFIGSLIDVNTGVVMLTGPVMDPRVAHELYMRMDHLGVRMKAHSQTSLFLAKNMAKEKLPVIYPGLETHAQHGLLKTMIDEAIGYGGILTLECADAEQARVLATKLQDEKFGLYAVSLGFSRTLMSCSAKSTSSEIPESERKEIGLAEGLLRFSIGYTGDDQVMWERFMKCYRSVVR
;
A
#
# COMPACT_ATOMS: atom_id res chain seq x y z
N MET A 1 -2.43 -26.59 6.50
CA MET A 1 -1.54 -25.41 6.59
C MET A 1 -2.10 -24.33 5.68
N LYS A 2 -2.18 -23.09 6.12
CA LYS A 2 -2.55 -21.98 5.22
C LYS A 2 -1.42 -21.78 4.18
N THR A 3 -1.80 -21.59 2.93
CA THR A 3 -0.85 -21.32 1.83
C THR A 3 -0.21 -19.94 2.03
N SER A 4 1.12 -19.85 1.97
CA SER A 4 1.81 -18.56 2.04
C SER A 4 1.45 -17.68 0.83
N ALA A 5 1.59 -16.34 0.96
CA ALA A 5 1.37 -15.42 -0.16
C ALA A 5 2.26 -15.75 -1.37
N GLN A 6 3.52 -16.13 -1.11
CA GLN A 6 4.45 -16.52 -2.17
C GLN A 6 3.98 -17.76 -2.92
N GLN A 7 3.50 -18.80 -2.21
CA GLN A 7 2.98 -20.00 -2.86
C GLN A 7 1.68 -19.71 -3.61
N ALA A 8 0.79 -18.91 -3.02
CA ALA A 8 -0.46 -18.53 -3.66
C ALA A 8 -0.23 -17.76 -4.98
N ILE A 9 0.72 -16.83 -5.00
CA ILE A 9 1.13 -16.13 -6.24
C ILE A 9 1.67 -17.12 -7.27
N ARG A 10 2.57 -18.05 -6.85
CA ARG A 10 3.18 -19.05 -7.74
C ARG A 10 2.15 -19.98 -8.38
N ASP A 11 1.07 -20.29 -7.66
CA ASP A 11 0.02 -21.19 -8.17
C ASP A 11 -0.86 -20.52 -9.24
N ILE A 12 -0.79 -19.20 -9.38
CA ILE A 12 -1.41 -18.46 -10.47
C ILE A 12 -0.50 -18.52 -11.71
N GLN A 13 -0.87 -19.37 -12.66
CA GLN A 13 -0.12 -19.59 -13.89
C GLN A 13 -0.97 -19.24 -15.10
N HIS A 14 -0.45 -18.42 -15.97
CA HIS A 14 -1.03 -18.09 -17.27
C HIS A 14 0.03 -18.26 -18.35
N PHE A 15 -0.38 -18.85 -19.44
CA PHE A 15 0.47 -19.13 -20.61
C PHE A 15 0.06 -18.25 -21.78
N GLY A 16 0.96 -18.05 -22.74
CA GLY A 16 0.63 -17.44 -24.00
C GLY A 16 -0.24 -18.39 -24.85
N GLU A 17 -1.05 -17.84 -25.77
CA GLU A 17 -1.98 -18.61 -26.61
C GLU A 17 -1.28 -19.72 -27.41
N GLU A 18 -0.02 -19.53 -27.81
CA GLU A 18 0.78 -20.50 -28.55
C GLU A 18 1.68 -21.32 -27.64
N GLY A 19 1.37 -21.43 -26.33
CA GLY A 19 2.13 -22.23 -25.36
C GLY A 19 3.37 -21.54 -24.79
N GLY A 20 3.53 -20.23 -24.98
CA GLY A 20 4.56 -19.44 -24.33
C GLY A 20 4.41 -19.49 -22.81
N VAL A 21 5.53 -19.58 -22.06
CA VAL A 21 5.51 -19.62 -20.58
C VAL A 21 5.19 -18.29 -19.93
N VAL A 22 5.05 -17.24 -20.73
CA VAL A 22 4.68 -15.87 -20.31
C VAL A 22 3.35 -15.51 -20.97
N PRO A 23 2.38 -14.94 -20.26
CA PRO A 23 1.11 -14.52 -20.85
C PRO A 23 1.32 -13.39 -21.86
N VAL A 24 0.43 -13.28 -22.83
CA VAL A 24 0.47 -12.19 -23.82
C VAL A 24 -0.03 -10.87 -23.23
N ILE A 25 0.37 -9.76 -23.88
CA ILE A 25 -0.16 -8.42 -23.55
C ILE A 25 -1.28 -8.12 -24.52
N ASP A 26 -2.52 -8.11 -24.05
CA ASP A 26 -3.66 -7.64 -24.84
C ASP A 26 -3.80 -6.12 -24.70
N VAL A 27 -3.50 -5.40 -25.77
CA VAL A 27 -3.58 -3.92 -25.84
C VAL A 27 -4.86 -3.45 -26.52
N ALA A 28 -5.75 -4.37 -26.92
CA ALA A 28 -6.99 -4.00 -27.59
C ALA A 28 -7.88 -3.16 -26.67
N SER A 29 -8.37 -2.03 -27.16
CA SER A 29 -9.34 -1.21 -26.43
C SER A 29 -10.75 -1.76 -26.48
N THR A 30 -11.06 -2.56 -27.50
CA THR A 30 -12.39 -3.15 -27.74
C THR A 30 -12.24 -4.52 -28.39
N SER A 31 -13.22 -5.39 -28.17
CA SER A 31 -13.29 -6.73 -28.75
C SER A 31 -14.37 -6.81 -29.81
N THR A 32 -14.21 -7.72 -30.78
CA THR A 32 -15.22 -8.04 -31.77
C THR A 32 -15.93 -9.34 -31.40
N PHE A 33 -17.16 -9.50 -31.83
CA PHE A 33 -17.97 -10.70 -31.65
C PHE A 33 -18.39 -11.26 -33.02
N MET A 34 -18.28 -12.57 -33.19
CA MET A 34 -18.72 -13.23 -34.40
C MET A 34 -20.25 -13.33 -34.45
N ASP A 35 -20.93 -13.40 -33.33
CA ASP A 35 -22.36 -13.33 -33.16
C ASP A 35 -22.76 -12.12 -32.29
N PRO A 36 -23.57 -11.17 -32.78
CA PRO A 36 -24.01 -10.03 -31.96
C PRO A 36 -24.70 -10.42 -30.64
N ARG A 37 -25.34 -11.59 -30.59
CA ARG A 37 -25.99 -12.11 -29.39
C ARG A 37 -24.97 -12.39 -28.26
N ASP A 38 -23.75 -12.76 -28.61
CA ASP A 38 -22.69 -12.99 -27.59
C ASP A 38 -22.21 -11.67 -26.97
N MET A 39 -22.28 -10.56 -27.69
CA MET A 39 -22.05 -9.24 -27.12
C MET A 39 -23.13 -8.93 -26.06
N GLU A 40 -24.40 -9.15 -26.33
CA GLU A 40 -25.48 -8.94 -25.37
C GLU A 40 -25.31 -9.82 -24.12
N ARG A 41 -25.04 -11.12 -24.34
CA ARG A 41 -24.76 -12.07 -23.24
C ARG A 41 -23.56 -11.70 -22.42
N THR A 42 -22.53 -11.12 -23.04
CA THR A 42 -21.34 -10.61 -22.31
C THR A 42 -21.70 -9.41 -21.44
N PHE A 43 -22.54 -8.48 -21.95
CA PHE A 43 -23.08 -7.38 -21.15
C PHE A 43 -23.90 -7.86 -19.95
N MET A 44 -24.65 -8.95 -20.12
CA MET A 44 -25.44 -9.58 -19.05
C MET A 44 -24.59 -10.39 -18.06
N GLY A 45 -23.28 -10.52 -18.29
CA GLY A 45 -22.38 -11.33 -17.45
C GLY A 45 -22.56 -12.85 -17.60
N GLU A 46 -23.25 -13.30 -18.65
CA GLU A 46 -23.52 -14.72 -18.91
C GLU A 46 -22.31 -15.47 -19.50
N LEU A 47 -21.41 -14.75 -20.18
CA LEU A 47 -20.21 -15.33 -20.80
C LEU A 47 -18.97 -14.98 -19.98
N GLN A 48 -18.22 -16.01 -19.57
CA GLN A 48 -16.95 -15.85 -18.90
C GLN A 48 -15.79 -15.84 -19.91
N GLY A 49 -14.73 -15.07 -19.60
CA GLY A 49 -13.56 -14.97 -20.48
C GLY A 49 -13.79 -14.13 -21.75
N CYS A 50 -14.95 -13.48 -21.86
CA CYS A 50 -15.27 -12.55 -22.93
C CYS A 50 -15.08 -11.10 -22.44
N TYR A 51 -14.54 -10.26 -23.32
CA TYR A 51 -14.23 -8.86 -23.03
C TYR A 51 -14.96 -7.97 -24.03
N LEU A 52 -15.44 -6.82 -23.56
CA LEU A 52 -16.15 -5.84 -24.37
C LEU A 52 -15.25 -4.66 -24.72
N TYR A 53 -14.76 -4.02 -23.67
CA TYR A 53 -13.99 -2.78 -23.73
C TYR A 53 -13.02 -2.70 -22.56
N SER A 54 -11.76 -2.31 -22.82
CA SER A 54 -10.69 -2.40 -21.82
C SER A 54 -10.88 -1.49 -20.61
N ARG A 55 -11.71 -0.43 -20.69
CA ARG A 55 -12.07 0.35 -19.49
C ARG A 55 -12.94 -0.44 -18.53
N HIS A 56 -13.76 -1.35 -19.03
CA HIS A 56 -14.57 -2.25 -18.22
C HIS A 56 -13.73 -3.41 -17.69
N SER A 57 -13.04 -4.11 -18.58
CA SER A 57 -12.20 -5.27 -18.25
C SER A 57 -11.21 -5.54 -19.38
N ASN A 58 -9.99 -5.91 -19.02
CA ASN A 58 -8.92 -6.27 -19.95
C ASN A 58 -8.27 -7.58 -19.48
N PRO A 59 -8.02 -8.57 -20.35
CA PRO A 59 -7.49 -9.87 -19.95
C PRO A 59 -6.14 -9.77 -19.23
N THR A 60 -5.21 -8.92 -19.69
CA THR A 60 -3.91 -8.75 -19.05
C THR A 60 -4.01 -8.08 -17.67
N VAL A 61 -4.92 -7.11 -17.50
CA VAL A 61 -5.19 -6.50 -16.19
C VAL A 61 -5.84 -7.50 -15.24
N ASN A 62 -6.71 -8.38 -15.75
CA ASN A 62 -7.35 -9.41 -14.94
C ASN A 62 -6.37 -10.44 -14.38
N ILE A 63 -5.40 -10.92 -15.19
CA ILE A 63 -4.40 -11.87 -14.68
C ILE A 63 -3.50 -11.24 -13.61
N PHE A 64 -3.17 -9.95 -13.73
CA PHE A 64 -2.51 -9.22 -12.67
C PHE A 64 -3.39 -9.16 -11.40
N GLY A 65 -4.68 -8.85 -11.54
CA GLY A 65 -5.65 -8.86 -10.45
C GLY A 65 -5.71 -10.21 -9.72
N GLN A 66 -5.66 -11.33 -10.46
CA GLN A 66 -5.64 -12.68 -9.86
C GLN A 66 -4.41 -12.90 -8.96
N LYS A 67 -3.20 -12.43 -9.36
CA LYS A 67 -2.02 -12.50 -8.50
C LYS A 67 -2.14 -11.62 -7.26
N VAL A 68 -2.72 -10.41 -7.38
CA VAL A 68 -2.98 -9.55 -6.22
C VAL A 68 -3.99 -10.21 -5.28
N ALA A 69 -5.06 -10.79 -5.80
CA ALA A 69 -6.04 -11.52 -5.01
C ALA A 69 -5.39 -12.69 -4.26
N ALA A 70 -4.57 -13.49 -4.94
CA ALA A 70 -3.82 -14.60 -4.34
C ALA A 70 -2.85 -14.12 -3.24
N MET A 71 -2.16 -12.99 -3.45
CA MET A 71 -1.25 -12.38 -2.48
C MET A 71 -1.98 -12.00 -1.19
N GLU A 72 -3.14 -11.36 -1.30
CA GLU A 72 -3.91 -10.87 -0.16
C GLU A 72 -4.85 -11.92 0.44
N GLY A 73 -5.05 -13.07 -0.22
CA GLY A 73 -6.06 -14.04 0.18
C GLY A 73 -7.49 -13.54 -0.09
N ALA A 74 -7.65 -12.69 -1.11
CA ALA A 74 -8.92 -12.13 -1.55
C ALA A 74 -9.66 -13.05 -2.51
N GLU A 75 -10.98 -12.85 -2.64
CA GLU A 75 -11.78 -13.53 -3.67
C GLU A 75 -11.53 -12.94 -5.08
N ALA A 76 -11.24 -11.64 -5.14
CA ALA A 76 -10.91 -10.94 -6.39
C ALA A 76 -10.07 -9.69 -6.10
N ALA A 77 -9.40 -9.17 -7.16
CA ALA A 77 -8.76 -7.87 -7.12
C ALA A 77 -8.77 -7.21 -8.49
N LEU A 78 -8.64 -5.89 -8.50
CA LEU A 78 -8.68 -5.04 -9.69
C LEU A 78 -7.44 -4.13 -9.72
N GLY A 79 -6.74 -4.12 -10.86
CA GLY A 79 -5.68 -3.16 -11.14
C GLY A 79 -6.25 -1.81 -11.58
N VAL A 80 -5.69 -0.72 -11.04
CA VAL A 80 -6.07 0.67 -11.35
C VAL A 80 -4.85 1.55 -11.59
N ALA A 81 -5.05 2.75 -12.14
CA ALA A 81 -3.98 3.63 -12.61
C ALA A 81 -2.99 4.11 -11.53
N SER A 82 -3.38 4.14 -10.27
CA SER A 82 -2.50 4.59 -9.17
C SER A 82 -3.01 4.13 -7.82
N GLY A 83 -2.13 4.19 -6.78
CA GLY A 83 -2.56 3.96 -5.39
C GLY A 83 -3.64 4.94 -4.94
N MET A 84 -3.55 6.22 -5.33
CA MET A 84 -4.59 7.21 -5.01
C MET A 84 -5.93 6.89 -5.67
N ALA A 85 -5.91 6.36 -6.91
CA ALA A 85 -7.11 5.87 -7.56
C ALA A 85 -7.71 4.67 -6.82
N ALA A 86 -6.86 3.75 -6.33
CA ALA A 86 -7.30 2.62 -5.53
C ALA A 86 -8.02 3.07 -4.26
N ILE A 87 -7.44 4.02 -3.51
CA ILE A 87 -8.03 4.57 -2.28
C ILE A 87 -9.36 5.28 -2.58
N ALA A 88 -9.34 6.21 -3.54
CA ALA A 88 -10.54 7.01 -3.86
C ALA A 88 -11.69 6.12 -4.33
N CYS A 89 -11.43 5.21 -5.29
CA CYS A 89 -12.47 4.36 -5.85
C CYS A 89 -13.00 3.34 -4.83
N ALA A 90 -12.13 2.75 -3.99
CA ALA A 90 -12.56 1.81 -2.97
C ALA A 90 -13.50 2.47 -1.96
N VAL A 91 -13.10 3.64 -1.44
CA VAL A 91 -13.92 4.38 -0.47
C VAL A 91 -15.23 4.86 -1.08
N GLU A 92 -15.20 5.52 -2.23
CA GLU A 92 -16.41 6.01 -2.89
C GLU A 92 -17.39 4.87 -3.26
N GLN A 93 -16.88 3.71 -3.70
CA GLN A 93 -17.73 2.58 -4.03
C GLN A 93 -18.45 2.02 -2.80
N ILE A 94 -17.81 1.98 -1.63
CA ILE A 94 -18.46 1.56 -0.38
C ILE A 94 -19.69 2.44 -0.11
N PHE A 95 -19.55 3.78 -0.21
CA PHE A 95 -20.68 4.68 0.01
C PHE A 95 -21.79 4.51 -1.03
N ARG A 96 -21.45 4.27 -2.29
CA ARG A 96 -22.44 4.00 -3.35
C ARG A 96 -23.19 2.71 -3.11
N ASN A 97 -22.51 1.65 -2.71
CA ASN A 97 -23.14 0.36 -2.42
C ASN A 97 -24.10 0.43 -1.22
N GLU A 98 -23.86 1.36 -0.29
CA GLU A 98 -24.74 1.64 0.86
C GLU A 98 -25.88 2.61 0.53
N GLY A 99 -26.08 2.97 -0.75
CA GLY A 99 -27.17 3.83 -1.23
C GLY A 99 -27.06 5.31 -0.84
N GLY A 100 -25.86 5.75 -0.40
CA GLY A 100 -25.64 7.09 0.13
C GLY A 100 -25.17 8.12 -0.90
N SER A 101 -25.73 9.33 -0.82
CA SER A 101 -25.20 10.53 -1.48
C SER A 101 -24.21 11.31 -0.60
N GLY A 102 -23.80 10.75 0.55
CA GLY A 102 -22.89 11.33 1.52
C GLY A 102 -22.63 10.36 2.65
N GLY A 103 -21.77 10.77 3.59
CA GLY A 103 -21.46 9.95 4.76
C GLY A 103 -20.23 10.40 5.52
N HIS A 104 -19.72 9.50 6.37
CA HIS A 104 -18.61 9.80 7.24
C HIS A 104 -17.55 8.70 7.23
N ILE A 105 -16.30 9.11 7.28
CA ILE A 105 -15.10 8.26 7.32
C ILE A 105 -14.39 8.55 8.64
N VAL A 106 -13.97 7.51 9.35
CA VAL A 106 -12.97 7.61 10.42
C VAL A 106 -11.64 7.14 9.85
N THR A 107 -10.58 7.89 10.07
CA THR A 107 -9.25 7.55 9.54
C THR A 107 -8.13 7.92 10.51
N SER A 108 -6.98 7.27 10.36
CA SER A 108 -5.77 7.67 11.08
C SER A 108 -5.31 9.08 10.68
N ARG A 109 -4.80 9.84 11.66
CA ARG A 109 -4.12 11.13 11.41
C ARG A 109 -2.77 10.93 10.71
N THR A 110 -2.15 9.77 10.93
CA THR A 110 -0.80 9.43 10.44
C THR A 110 -0.84 8.64 9.13
N VAL A 111 -1.80 8.93 8.24
CA VAL A 111 -1.84 8.36 6.89
C VAL A 111 -0.88 9.10 5.95
N TYR A 112 -0.57 8.48 4.82
CA TYR A 112 0.18 9.12 3.74
C TYR A 112 -0.39 10.52 3.40
N GLY A 113 0.49 11.52 3.19
CA GLY A 113 0.08 12.91 2.95
C GLY A 113 -0.92 13.08 1.81
N GLY A 114 -0.75 12.33 0.70
CA GLY A 114 -1.72 12.33 -0.38
C GLY A 114 -3.11 11.81 0.04
N THR A 115 -3.17 10.78 0.89
CA THR A 115 -4.42 10.26 1.46
C THR A 115 -5.06 11.29 2.39
N TYR A 116 -4.24 11.93 3.25
CA TYR A 116 -4.70 13.02 4.11
C TYR A 116 -5.32 14.16 3.28
N ALA A 117 -4.63 14.60 2.22
CA ALA A 117 -5.11 15.67 1.34
C ALA A 117 -6.40 15.27 0.59
N LEU A 118 -6.51 14.03 0.10
CA LEU A 118 -7.71 13.50 -0.53
C LEU A 118 -8.91 13.57 0.43
N PHE A 119 -8.71 13.08 1.66
CA PHE A 119 -9.76 13.00 2.67
C PHE A 119 -10.15 14.38 3.21
N LYS A 120 -9.19 15.29 3.37
CA LYS A 120 -9.45 16.63 3.90
C LYS A 120 -10.03 17.60 2.88
N ASN A 121 -9.59 17.51 1.61
CA ASN A 121 -9.88 18.56 0.63
C ASN A 121 -10.84 18.11 -0.48
N ILE A 122 -10.81 16.84 -0.87
CA ILE A 122 -11.60 16.34 -2.01
C ILE A 122 -12.90 15.68 -1.53
N PHE A 123 -12.84 14.76 -0.58
CA PHE A 123 -14.01 14.03 -0.13
C PHE A 123 -15.13 14.91 0.45
N PRO A 124 -14.86 15.99 1.21
CA PRO A 124 -15.91 16.91 1.63
C PRO A 124 -16.68 17.55 0.47
N THR A 125 -16.03 17.82 -0.67
CA THR A 125 -16.72 18.36 -1.86
C THR A 125 -17.64 17.33 -2.53
N ARG A 126 -17.50 16.06 -2.14
CA ARG A 126 -18.33 14.93 -2.61
C ARG A 126 -19.32 14.45 -1.54
N GLY A 127 -19.54 15.24 -0.50
CA GLY A 127 -20.48 14.93 0.59
C GLY A 127 -19.96 13.93 1.62
N LEU A 128 -18.65 13.61 1.62
CA LEU A 128 -18.04 12.68 2.58
C LEU A 128 -17.28 13.45 3.65
N SER A 129 -17.80 13.48 4.87
CA SER A 129 -17.10 14.06 6.03
C SER A 129 -16.05 13.12 6.60
N VAL A 130 -15.01 13.63 7.24
CA VAL A 130 -13.90 12.84 7.74
C VAL A 130 -13.51 13.24 9.15
N SER A 131 -13.33 12.25 10.03
CA SER A 131 -12.70 12.41 11.35
C SER A 131 -11.31 11.76 11.34
N PHE A 132 -10.28 12.56 11.64
CA PHE A 132 -8.91 12.10 11.81
C PHE A 132 -8.64 11.80 13.28
N VAL A 133 -8.22 10.58 13.60
CA VAL A 133 -7.98 10.09 14.96
C VAL A 133 -6.62 9.42 15.09
N GLU A 134 -6.17 9.21 16.33
CA GLU A 134 -4.98 8.39 16.58
C GLU A 134 -5.29 6.91 16.32
N ALA A 135 -4.62 6.30 15.32
CA ALA A 135 -4.91 4.92 14.89
C ALA A 135 -4.55 3.85 15.94
N THR A 136 -3.69 4.17 16.88
CA THR A 136 -3.29 3.28 17.98
C THR A 136 -4.24 3.32 19.17
N ASP A 137 -5.18 4.28 19.19
CA ASP A 137 -6.20 4.44 20.23
C ASP A 137 -7.59 3.97 19.74
N LEU A 138 -7.92 2.71 20.00
CA LEU A 138 -9.22 2.13 19.65
C LEU A 138 -10.41 2.87 20.31
N LYS A 139 -10.21 3.48 21.49
CA LYS A 139 -11.28 4.25 22.15
C LYS A 139 -11.52 5.56 21.42
N ALA A 140 -10.46 6.24 20.97
CA ALA A 140 -10.58 7.44 20.15
C ALA A 140 -11.25 7.12 18.79
N ILE A 141 -10.91 6.00 18.18
CA ILE A 141 -11.57 5.52 16.94
C ILE A 141 -13.07 5.32 17.20
N GLU A 142 -13.44 4.58 18.25
CA GLU A 142 -14.84 4.29 18.56
C GLU A 142 -15.63 5.55 18.88
N ALA A 143 -15.04 6.48 19.63
CA ALA A 143 -15.68 7.77 19.98
C ALA A 143 -15.92 8.68 18.76
N ALA A 144 -15.17 8.50 17.67
CA ALA A 144 -15.33 9.25 16.42
C ALA A 144 -16.41 8.66 15.50
N ILE A 145 -16.93 7.46 15.78
CA ILE A 145 -17.97 6.83 14.98
C ILE A 145 -19.29 7.58 15.16
N ARG A 146 -19.95 7.87 14.04
CA ARG A 146 -21.25 8.54 13.95
C ARG A 146 -22.27 7.64 13.25
N PRO A 147 -23.58 7.93 13.32
CA PRO A 147 -24.59 7.14 12.62
C PRO A 147 -24.37 7.02 11.11
N GLU A 148 -23.81 8.07 10.48
CA GLU A 148 -23.49 8.14 9.06
C GLU A 148 -22.11 7.56 8.71
N THR A 149 -21.33 7.10 9.69
CA THR A 149 -20.02 6.46 9.43
C THR A 149 -20.22 5.15 8.69
N LYS A 150 -19.47 4.96 7.59
CA LYS A 150 -19.48 3.71 6.80
C LYS A 150 -18.09 3.09 6.66
N VAL A 151 -17.04 3.88 6.78
CA VAL A 151 -15.67 3.45 6.55
C VAL A 151 -14.78 3.78 7.74
N LEU A 152 -14.02 2.80 8.18
CA LEU A 152 -12.77 2.99 8.93
C LEU A 152 -11.62 2.72 7.96
N TYR A 153 -10.75 3.72 7.78
CA TYR A 153 -9.57 3.61 6.91
C TYR A 153 -8.30 3.70 7.74
N ALA A 154 -7.36 2.78 7.51
CA ALA A 154 -6.04 2.80 8.14
C ALA A 154 -4.96 2.24 7.22
N GLU A 155 -3.71 2.49 7.54
CA GLU A 155 -2.54 1.85 6.93
C GLU A 155 -2.05 0.73 7.84
N THR A 156 -1.54 -0.37 7.27
CA THR A 156 -0.93 -1.45 8.08
C THR A 156 0.21 -0.93 8.95
N LEU A 157 1.06 -0.09 8.35
CA LEU A 157 2.14 0.66 9.00
C LEU A 157 2.05 2.11 8.57
N SER A 158 1.97 3.04 9.52
CA SER A 158 1.84 4.46 9.21
C SER A 158 3.11 5.06 8.60
N ASN A 159 2.94 6.05 7.74
CA ASN A 159 4.03 6.78 7.10
C ASN A 159 4.12 8.21 7.66
N PRO A 160 5.21 8.63 8.30
CA PRO A 160 6.52 7.95 8.42
C PRO A 160 6.79 7.35 9.82
N LEU A 161 5.86 7.43 10.75
CA LEU A 161 6.08 7.09 12.16
C LEU A 161 6.15 5.58 12.44
N LEU A 162 5.75 4.74 11.47
CA LEU A 162 5.76 3.29 11.56
C LEU A 162 4.90 2.74 12.70
N ALA A 163 3.88 3.50 13.11
CA ALA A 163 2.86 3.00 14.03
C ALA A 163 2.11 1.84 13.38
N VAL A 164 1.88 0.79 14.15
CA VAL A 164 1.24 -0.46 13.67
C VAL A 164 -0.25 -0.42 13.99
N SER A 165 -1.11 -0.60 12.99
CA SER A 165 -2.55 -0.74 13.19
C SER A 165 -2.90 -2.12 13.71
N ASP A 166 -3.68 -2.19 14.80
CA ASP A 166 -4.27 -3.45 15.26
C ASP A 166 -5.48 -3.79 14.38
N ILE A 167 -5.19 -4.43 13.24
CA ILE A 167 -6.20 -4.74 12.21
C ILE A 167 -7.30 -5.65 12.78
N ARG A 168 -6.97 -6.62 13.65
CA ARG A 168 -7.97 -7.50 14.25
C ARG A 168 -8.93 -6.74 15.17
N ALA A 169 -8.39 -5.86 16.01
CA ALA A 169 -9.23 -5.05 16.91
C ALA A 169 -10.07 -4.03 16.11
N MET A 170 -9.50 -3.40 15.07
CA MET A 170 -10.24 -2.53 14.15
C MET A 170 -11.36 -3.29 13.44
N ALA A 171 -11.11 -4.51 12.94
CA ALA A 171 -12.11 -5.34 12.29
C ALA A 171 -13.26 -5.72 13.25
N ALA A 172 -12.94 -6.07 14.51
CA ALA A 172 -13.96 -6.33 15.53
C ALA A 172 -14.83 -5.09 15.81
N LEU A 173 -14.21 -3.91 15.86
CA LEU A 173 -14.92 -2.64 16.02
C LEU A 173 -15.81 -2.33 14.80
N CYS A 174 -15.31 -2.51 13.60
CA CYS A 174 -16.08 -2.33 12.37
C CYS A 174 -17.29 -3.27 12.32
N LYS A 175 -17.10 -4.54 12.69
CA LYS A 175 -18.21 -5.50 12.77
C LYS A 175 -19.28 -5.07 13.78
N LYS A 176 -18.87 -4.59 14.96
CA LYS A 176 -19.79 -4.08 16.01
C LYS A 176 -20.66 -2.93 15.50
N HIS A 177 -20.06 -2.00 14.76
CA HIS A 177 -20.69 -0.77 14.28
C HIS A 177 -21.18 -0.86 12.82
N LYS A 178 -21.10 -2.04 12.18
CA LYS A 178 -21.48 -2.28 10.76
C LYS A 178 -20.74 -1.36 9.77
N LEU A 179 -19.46 -1.12 10.00
CA LEU A 179 -18.57 -0.35 9.14
C LEU A 179 -17.78 -1.28 8.21
N LYS A 180 -17.26 -0.73 7.13
CA LYS A 180 -16.26 -1.37 6.28
C LYS A 180 -14.85 -0.94 6.68
N LEU A 181 -13.97 -1.93 6.90
CA LEU A 181 -12.56 -1.69 7.18
C LEU A 181 -11.76 -1.72 5.88
N VAL A 182 -11.18 -0.59 5.52
CA VAL A 182 -10.27 -0.43 4.37
C VAL A 182 -8.85 -0.28 4.89
N ILE A 183 -7.95 -1.18 4.46
CA ILE A 183 -6.53 -1.15 4.86
C ILE A 183 -5.65 -0.86 3.65
N ASP A 184 -4.84 0.18 3.73
CA ASP A 184 -3.73 0.38 2.80
C ASP A 184 -2.54 -0.47 3.25
N ASN A 185 -2.24 -1.50 2.46
CA ASN A 185 -1.18 -2.47 2.74
C ASN A 185 0.10 -2.21 1.92
N THR A 186 0.27 -0.97 1.44
CA THR A 186 1.40 -0.59 0.57
C THR A 186 2.77 -0.84 1.22
N PHE A 187 2.91 -0.68 2.54
CA PHE A 187 4.17 -0.90 3.26
C PHE A 187 4.46 -2.37 3.58
N ALA A 188 3.44 -3.22 3.53
CA ALA A 188 3.53 -4.58 4.05
C ALA A 188 3.02 -5.67 3.08
N PRO A 189 3.18 -5.54 1.73
CA PRO A 189 2.78 -6.61 0.83
C PRO A 189 3.58 -7.87 1.16
N MET A 190 2.96 -9.06 1.06
CA MET A 190 3.52 -10.35 1.45
C MET A 190 3.76 -10.55 2.96
N MET A 191 3.97 -9.46 3.70
CA MET A 191 4.28 -9.46 5.12
C MET A 191 3.02 -9.63 5.97
N VAL A 192 1.98 -8.86 5.66
CA VAL A 192 0.67 -8.91 6.34
C VAL A 192 -0.42 -9.16 5.31
N ARG A 193 -1.44 -9.93 5.69
CA ARG A 193 -2.65 -10.16 4.91
C ARG A 193 -3.86 -9.58 5.66
N PRO A 194 -4.20 -8.31 5.47
CA PRO A 194 -5.26 -7.66 6.23
C PRO A 194 -6.64 -8.31 6.09
N LEU A 195 -6.98 -8.89 4.92
CA LEU A 195 -8.25 -9.61 4.74
C LEU A 195 -8.38 -10.82 5.66
N GLU A 196 -7.27 -11.56 5.88
CA GLU A 196 -7.26 -12.68 6.83
C GLU A 196 -7.38 -12.23 8.30
N LEU A 197 -7.12 -10.96 8.57
CA LEU A 197 -7.25 -10.33 9.88
C LEU A 197 -8.61 -9.65 10.09
N GLY A 198 -9.47 -9.67 9.05
CA GLY A 198 -10.84 -9.18 9.11
C GLY A 198 -11.10 -7.84 8.41
N ALA A 199 -10.15 -7.31 7.65
CA ALA A 199 -10.42 -6.18 6.76
C ALA A 199 -11.43 -6.57 5.67
N ASP A 200 -12.24 -5.62 5.20
CA ASP A 200 -13.18 -5.82 4.09
C ASP A 200 -12.53 -5.56 2.74
N VAL A 201 -11.67 -4.55 2.66
CA VAL A 201 -11.00 -4.11 1.43
C VAL A 201 -9.55 -3.79 1.73
N VAL A 202 -8.66 -4.22 0.82
CA VAL A 202 -7.24 -3.87 0.85
C VAL A 202 -6.90 -3.06 -0.40
N VAL A 203 -6.14 -1.99 -0.22
CA VAL A 203 -5.61 -1.18 -1.32
C VAL A 203 -4.08 -1.18 -1.32
N HIS A 204 -3.50 -1.02 -2.50
CA HIS A 204 -2.06 -0.92 -2.69
C HIS A 204 -1.69 0.21 -3.65
N SER A 205 -0.65 0.94 -3.33
CA SER A 205 0.16 1.60 -4.35
C SER A 205 1.15 0.59 -4.93
N CYS A 206 0.81 -0.02 -6.07
CA CYS A 206 1.69 -0.96 -6.77
C CYS A 206 2.97 -0.31 -7.29
N THR A 207 3.02 1.01 -7.34
CA THR A 207 4.20 1.86 -7.61
C THR A 207 5.38 1.52 -6.69
N LYS A 208 5.13 0.98 -5.50
CA LYS A 208 6.10 0.77 -4.42
C LYS A 208 6.73 -0.62 -4.52
N TYR A 209 6.63 -1.43 -3.48
CA TYR A 209 7.23 -2.76 -3.42
C TYR A 209 6.78 -3.71 -4.52
N ILE A 210 5.51 -3.65 -4.97
CA ILE A 210 5.01 -4.54 -6.03
C ILE A 210 5.78 -4.30 -7.32
N SER A 211 5.96 -3.04 -7.76
CA SER A 211 6.84 -2.70 -8.87
C SER A 211 8.31 -2.96 -8.53
N GLY A 212 8.82 -2.39 -7.44
CA GLY A 212 10.20 -2.55 -6.98
C GLY A 212 11.27 -1.85 -7.82
N ALA A 213 10.90 -1.19 -8.93
CA ALA A 213 11.82 -0.58 -9.88
C ALA A 213 11.66 0.94 -10.04
N SER A 214 10.68 1.55 -9.37
CA SER A 214 10.38 3.00 -9.43
C SER A 214 10.14 3.53 -10.85
N ASP A 215 9.55 2.74 -11.71
CA ASP A 215 9.35 3.01 -13.15
C ASP A 215 7.88 3.05 -13.57
N PHE A 216 6.94 2.58 -12.72
CA PHE A 216 5.52 2.60 -12.99
C PHE A 216 4.72 3.26 -11.87
N ILE A 217 3.63 3.91 -12.26
CA ILE A 217 2.58 4.35 -11.34
C ILE A 217 1.41 3.40 -11.53
N ALA A 218 0.97 2.75 -10.46
CA ALA A 218 -0.11 1.78 -10.49
C ALA A 218 -0.74 1.59 -9.10
N GLY A 219 -1.95 1.05 -9.06
CA GLY A 219 -2.64 0.68 -7.83
C GLY A 219 -3.42 -0.63 -7.98
N ALA A 220 -3.87 -1.17 -6.86
CA ALA A 220 -4.75 -2.33 -6.84
C ALA A 220 -5.75 -2.23 -5.68
N ILE A 221 -6.92 -2.84 -5.88
CA ILE A 221 -7.99 -2.98 -4.89
C ILE A 221 -8.30 -4.47 -4.78
N ALA A 222 -8.30 -5.03 -3.59
CA ALA A 222 -8.61 -6.43 -3.31
C ALA A 222 -9.75 -6.56 -2.30
N GLY A 223 -10.62 -7.55 -2.47
CA GLY A 223 -11.77 -7.77 -1.61
C GLY A 223 -12.63 -8.95 -2.08
N THR A 224 -13.94 -8.91 -1.75
CA THR A 224 -14.90 -9.91 -2.24
C THR A 224 -15.15 -9.75 -3.73
N LYS A 225 -15.58 -10.83 -4.42
CA LYS A 225 -15.99 -10.77 -5.84
C LYS A 225 -17.10 -9.75 -6.07
N GLU A 226 -18.06 -9.69 -5.16
CA GLU A 226 -19.18 -8.75 -5.22
C GLU A 226 -18.69 -7.30 -5.19
N PHE A 227 -17.81 -6.97 -4.22
CA PHE A 227 -17.27 -5.62 -4.11
C PHE A 227 -16.43 -5.24 -5.33
N ILE A 228 -15.52 -6.12 -5.78
CA ILE A 228 -14.69 -5.86 -6.96
C ILE A 228 -15.54 -5.73 -8.23
N GLY A 229 -16.57 -6.57 -8.37
CA GLY A 229 -17.55 -6.45 -9.47
C GLY A 229 -18.30 -5.12 -9.46
N SER A 230 -18.67 -4.61 -8.28
CA SER A 230 -19.37 -3.33 -8.16
C SER A 230 -18.53 -2.14 -8.63
N LEU A 231 -17.20 -2.20 -8.51
CA LEU A 231 -16.29 -1.14 -9.01
C LEU A 231 -16.32 -0.95 -10.51
N ILE A 232 -16.64 -2.02 -11.26
CA ILE A 232 -16.67 -2.04 -12.73
C ILE A 232 -18.08 -2.15 -13.29
N ASP A 233 -19.11 -2.04 -12.46
CA ASP A 233 -20.50 -2.00 -12.93
C ASP A 233 -20.70 -0.83 -13.88
N VAL A 234 -21.40 -1.07 -15.00
CA VAL A 234 -21.55 -0.10 -16.08
C VAL A 234 -22.39 1.12 -15.71
N ASN A 235 -23.24 1.02 -14.68
CA ASN A 235 -24.14 2.09 -14.24
C ASN A 235 -23.67 2.79 -12.97
N THR A 236 -22.97 2.07 -12.07
CA THR A 236 -22.68 2.54 -10.72
C THR A 236 -21.20 2.41 -10.32
N GLY A 237 -20.39 1.69 -11.10
CA GLY A 237 -19.00 1.40 -10.79
C GLY A 237 -18.10 2.62 -10.87
N VAL A 238 -17.47 2.98 -9.77
CA VAL A 238 -16.62 4.17 -9.71
C VAL A 238 -15.42 4.05 -10.64
N VAL A 239 -14.78 2.88 -10.75
CA VAL A 239 -13.66 2.68 -11.68
C VAL A 239 -14.14 2.76 -13.12
N MET A 240 -15.26 2.11 -13.43
CA MET A 240 -15.84 2.11 -14.77
C MET A 240 -16.18 3.52 -15.26
N LEU A 241 -16.81 4.32 -14.40
CA LEU A 241 -17.38 5.62 -14.77
C LEU A 241 -16.37 6.77 -14.69
N THR A 242 -15.38 6.68 -13.79
CA THR A 242 -14.34 7.72 -13.62
C THR A 242 -13.04 7.41 -14.39
N GLY A 243 -12.87 6.15 -14.84
CA GLY A 243 -11.86 5.75 -15.82
C GLY A 243 -10.40 5.63 -15.36
N PRO A 244 -10.05 5.43 -14.07
CA PRO A 244 -8.66 5.27 -13.65
C PRO A 244 -8.15 3.83 -13.91
N VAL A 245 -8.24 3.38 -15.15
CA VAL A 245 -7.85 2.02 -15.55
C VAL A 245 -6.34 1.84 -15.63
N MET A 246 -5.88 0.63 -15.40
CA MET A 246 -4.48 0.26 -15.54
C MET A 246 -4.15 -0.03 -17.01
N ASP A 247 -3.00 0.45 -17.49
CA ASP A 247 -2.46 0.07 -18.80
C ASP A 247 -2.06 -1.42 -18.80
N PRO A 248 -2.45 -2.22 -19.81
CA PRO A 248 -2.12 -3.65 -19.86
C PRO A 248 -0.61 -3.95 -19.91
N ARG A 249 0.21 -3.04 -20.46
CA ARG A 249 1.68 -3.21 -20.42
C ARG A 249 2.22 -3.11 -19.01
N VAL A 250 1.70 -2.14 -18.23
CA VAL A 250 2.02 -2.01 -16.80
C VAL A 250 1.53 -3.22 -16.02
N ALA A 251 0.30 -3.68 -16.29
CA ALA A 251 -0.25 -4.88 -15.65
C ALA A 251 0.61 -6.12 -15.89
N HIS A 252 1.06 -6.34 -17.13
CA HIS A 252 1.94 -7.45 -17.49
C HIS A 252 3.28 -7.40 -16.75
N GLU A 253 3.94 -6.24 -16.75
CA GLU A 253 5.20 -6.06 -16.03
C GLU A 253 5.04 -6.32 -14.53
N LEU A 254 3.99 -5.80 -13.91
CA LEU A 254 3.72 -6.04 -12.50
C LEU A 254 3.40 -7.53 -12.24
N TYR A 255 2.64 -8.18 -13.13
CA TYR A 255 2.38 -9.62 -13.06
C TYR A 255 3.68 -10.42 -13.00
N MET A 256 4.65 -10.13 -13.88
CA MET A 256 5.96 -10.78 -13.90
C MET A 256 6.77 -10.50 -12.63
N ARG A 257 6.75 -9.25 -12.15
CA ARG A 257 7.51 -8.82 -10.96
C ARG A 257 6.97 -9.40 -9.65
N MET A 258 5.71 -9.78 -9.60
CA MET A 258 5.14 -10.43 -8.41
C MET A 258 5.74 -11.81 -8.16
N ASP A 259 6.25 -12.52 -9.16
CA ASP A 259 6.88 -13.84 -8.99
C ASP A 259 8.11 -13.79 -8.08
N HIS A 260 8.82 -12.68 -8.05
CA HIS A 260 9.98 -12.49 -7.18
C HIS A 260 9.75 -11.47 -6.06
N LEU A 261 8.50 -11.04 -5.83
CA LEU A 261 8.17 -10.05 -4.79
C LEU A 261 8.55 -10.55 -3.39
N GLY A 262 8.26 -11.80 -3.06
CA GLY A 262 8.60 -12.37 -1.74
C GLY A 262 10.10 -12.40 -1.48
N VAL A 263 10.91 -12.70 -2.51
CA VAL A 263 12.38 -12.66 -2.40
C VAL A 263 12.85 -11.23 -2.12
N ARG A 264 12.31 -10.25 -2.84
CA ARG A 264 12.64 -8.83 -2.63
C ARG A 264 12.23 -8.33 -1.24
N MET A 265 11.01 -8.63 -0.80
CA MET A 265 10.50 -8.23 0.52
C MET A 265 11.35 -8.82 1.65
N LYS A 266 11.73 -10.10 1.54
CA LYS A 266 12.64 -10.74 2.49
C LYS A 266 13.99 -10.03 2.54
N ALA A 267 14.57 -9.73 1.38
CA ALA A 267 15.86 -9.03 1.30
C ALA A 267 15.77 -7.61 1.91
N HIS A 268 14.73 -6.83 1.58
CA HIS A 268 14.47 -5.53 2.22
C HIS A 268 14.40 -5.65 3.75
N SER A 269 13.66 -6.65 4.25
CA SER A 269 13.52 -6.87 5.71
C SER A 269 14.85 -7.24 6.37
N GLN A 270 15.64 -8.09 5.75
CA GLN A 270 16.93 -8.54 6.29
C GLN A 270 17.92 -7.39 6.39
N THR A 271 18.12 -6.62 5.32
CA THR A 271 19.02 -5.46 5.32
C THR A 271 18.53 -4.38 6.30
N SER A 272 17.21 -4.12 6.35
CA SER A 272 16.65 -3.14 7.30
C SER A 272 16.87 -3.56 8.74
N LEU A 273 16.63 -4.83 9.06
CA LEU A 273 16.83 -5.37 10.41
C LEU A 273 18.32 -5.32 10.84
N PHE A 274 19.23 -5.66 9.90
CA PHE A 274 20.67 -5.55 10.14
C PHE A 274 21.08 -4.11 10.49
N LEU A 275 20.68 -3.14 9.67
CA LEU A 275 21.00 -1.73 9.91
C LEU A 275 20.36 -1.22 11.21
N ALA A 276 19.07 -1.50 11.43
CA ALA A 276 18.37 -1.06 12.63
C ALA A 276 18.97 -1.63 13.91
N LYS A 277 19.38 -2.91 13.93
CA LYS A 277 20.06 -3.53 15.08
C LYS A 277 21.41 -2.88 15.34
N ASN A 278 22.18 -2.56 14.32
CA ASN A 278 23.47 -1.88 14.51
C ASN A 278 23.27 -0.43 14.95
N MET A 279 22.29 0.30 14.41
CA MET A 279 21.93 1.63 14.91
C MET A 279 21.52 1.60 16.40
N ALA A 280 20.70 0.63 16.79
CA ALA A 280 20.27 0.47 18.19
C ALA A 280 21.44 0.14 19.13
N LYS A 281 22.42 -0.68 18.71
CA LYS A 281 23.65 -0.96 19.48
C LYS A 281 24.48 0.31 19.71
N GLU A 282 24.57 1.20 18.72
CA GLU A 282 25.23 2.51 18.83
C GLU A 282 24.33 3.54 19.55
N LYS A 283 23.16 3.14 20.07
CA LYS A 283 22.18 3.99 20.77
C LYS A 283 21.65 5.14 19.92
N LEU A 284 21.56 4.95 18.61
CA LEU A 284 20.96 5.93 17.73
C LEU A 284 19.42 5.90 17.86
N PRO A 285 18.73 7.04 17.73
CA PRO A 285 17.27 7.13 17.86
C PRO A 285 16.57 6.59 16.60
N VAL A 286 16.70 5.30 16.38
CA VAL A 286 16.10 4.57 15.25
C VAL A 286 14.73 4.02 15.61
N ILE A 287 13.76 4.20 14.72
CA ILE A 287 12.43 3.61 14.81
C ILE A 287 12.33 2.55 13.72
N TYR A 288 12.12 1.30 14.14
CA TYR A 288 11.89 0.17 13.24
C TYR A 288 11.07 -0.91 13.95
N PRO A 289 9.91 -1.31 13.39
CA PRO A 289 9.02 -2.26 14.06
C PRO A 289 9.60 -3.67 14.27
N GLY A 290 10.69 -4.00 13.57
CA GLY A 290 11.44 -5.23 13.76
C GLY A 290 12.37 -5.24 14.99
N LEU A 291 12.55 -4.12 15.68
CA LEU A 291 13.29 -4.07 16.94
C LEU A 291 12.36 -4.37 18.12
N GLU A 292 12.80 -5.18 19.05
CA GLU A 292 12.03 -5.51 20.28
C GLU A 292 11.75 -4.27 21.16
N THR A 293 12.54 -3.21 20.98
CA THR A 293 12.35 -1.92 21.65
C THR A 293 11.22 -1.08 21.06
N HIS A 294 10.71 -1.42 19.88
CA HIS A 294 9.56 -0.75 19.30
C HIS A 294 8.29 -1.11 20.10
N ALA A 295 7.53 -0.08 20.52
CA ALA A 295 6.36 -0.27 21.39
C ALA A 295 5.33 -1.28 20.87
N GLN A 296 5.21 -1.42 19.56
CA GLN A 296 4.25 -2.30 18.90
C GLN A 296 4.89 -3.51 18.20
N HIS A 297 6.16 -3.83 18.52
CA HIS A 297 6.84 -5.01 17.97
C HIS A 297 6.04 -6.29 18.19
N GLY A 298 5.58 -6.52 19.43
CA GLY A 298 4.78 -7.69 19.78
C GLY A 298 3.46 -7.80 18.97
N LEU A 299 2.77 -6.68 18.79
CA LEU A 299 1.56 -6.62 17.97
C LEU A 299 1.87 -7.01 16.53
N LEU A 300 2.84 -6.36 15.89
CA LEU A 300 3.20 -6.64 14.50
C LEU A 300 3.61 -8.11 14.31
N LYS A 301 4.40 -8.66 15.23
CA LYS A 301 4.82 -10.07 15.21
C LYS A 301 3.64 -11.05 15.16
N THR A 302 2.48 -10.71 15.73
CA THR A 302 1.28 -11.58 15.65
C THR A 302 0.58 -11.54 14.30
N MET A 303 0.94 -10.60 13.41
CA MET A 303 0.26 -10.36 12.13
C MET A 303 1.11 -10.73 10.92
N ILE A 304 2.43 -10.77 11.06
CA ILE A 304 3.35 -10.96 9.93
C ILE A 304 3.56 -12.42 9.55
N ASP A 305 3.97 -12.63 8.29
CA ASP A 305 4.70 -13.82 7.88
C ASP A 305 6.17 -13.66 8.29
N GLU A 306 6.60 -14.40 9.32
CA GLU A 306 7.98 -14.32 9.84
C GLU A 306 9.04 -14.66 8.79
N ALA A 307 8.71 -15.44 7.75
CA ALA A 307 9.62 -15.76 6.67
C ALA A 307 9.93 -14.54 5.77
N ILE A 308 9.05 -13.53 5.78
CA ILE A 308 9.23 -12.25 5.08
C ILE A 308 9.90 -11.23 6.00
N GLY A 309 9.50 -11.17 7.28
CA GLY A 309 10.05 -10.27 8.29
C GLY A 309 9.28 -8.96 8.43
N TYR A 310 9.96 -7.87 8.79
CA TYR A 310 9.35 -6.62 9.29
C TYR A 310 9.35 -5.46 8.30
N GLY A 311 9.64 -5.72 7.02
CA GLY A 311 9.60 -4.73 5.94
C GLY A 311 10.86 -3.88 5.81
N GLY A 312 10.85 -2.97 4.84
CA GLY A 312 12.01 -2.22 4.37
C GLY A 312 12.07 -0.75 4.78
N ILE A 313 11.23 -0.29 5.72
CA ILE A 313 11.19 1.12 6.13
C ILE A 313 11.69 1.23 7.56
N LEU A 314 12.65 2.12 7.78
CA LEU A 314 13.05 2.59 9.09
C LEU A 314 13.18 4.11 9.13
N THR A 315 13.12 4.71 10.29
CA THR A 315 13.31 6.15 10.47
C THR A 315 14.37 6.43 11.52
N LEU A 316 15.09 7.52 11.34
CA LEU A 316 16.06 8.05 12.29
C LEU A 316 15.64 9.45 12.70
N GLU A 317 15.56 9.72 14.00
CA GLU A 317 15.27 11.04 14.50
C GLU A 317 16.58 11.81 14.70
N CYS A 318 16.83 12.80 13.84
CA CYS A 318 17.91 13.75 13.98
C CYS A 318 17.48 14.87 14.95
N ALA A 319 18.44 15.62 15.50
CA ALA A 319 18.16 16.71 16.43
C ALA A 319 17.23 17.79 15.84
N ASP A 320 17.39 18.06 14.55
CA ASP A 320 16.57 19.02 13.83
C ASP A 320 16.56 18.74 12.31
N ALA A 321 15.78 19.55 11.56
CA ALA A 321 15.65 19.43 10.12
C ALA A 321 16.97 19.70 9.37
N GLU A 322 17.84 20.54 9.91
CA GLU A 322 19.13 20.85 9.28
C GLU A 322 20.08 19.68 9.39
N GLN A 323 20.20 19.09 10.57
CA GLN A 323 21.00 17.89 10.78
C GLN A 323 20.53 16.74 9.88
N ALA A 324 19.21 16.54 9.75
CA ALA A 324 18.64 15.54 8.85
C ALA A 324 19.03 15.78 7.40
N ARG A 325 18.98 17.04 6.91
CA ARG A 325 19.37 17.40 5.53
C ARG A 325 20.85 17.19 5.28
N VAL A 326 21.70 17.66 6.19
CA VAL A 326 23.17 17.50 6.07
C VAL A 326 23.53 16.01 6.06
N LEU A 327 22.92 15.23 6.93
CA LEU A 327 23.13 13.77 6.97
C LEU A 327 22.70 13.12 5.67
N ALA A 328 21.50 13.43 5.18
CA ALA A 328 21.00 12.88 3.92
C ALA A 328 21.88 13.22 2.71
N THR A 329 22.39 14.46 2.63
CA THR A 329 23.32 14.88 1.58
C THR A 329 24.60 14.05 1.61
N LYS A 330 25.23 13.92 2.80
CA LYS A 330 26.45 13.12 2.94
C LYS A 330 26.24 11.64 2.63
N LEU A 331 25.11 11.08 3.06
CA LEU A 331 24.73 9.69 2.74
C LEU A 331 24.56 9.47 1.22
N GLN A 332 24.05 10.47 0.50
CA GLN A 332 23.93 10.40 -0.95
C GLN A 332 25.31 10.49 -1.61
N ASP A 333 26.17 11.40 -1.17
CA ASP A 333 27.55 11.55 -1.70
C ASP A 333 28.38 10.28 -1.48
N GLU A 334 28.24 9.64 -0.34
CA GLU A 334 28.87 8.35 0.00
C GLU A 334 28.16 7.13 -0.64
N LYS A 335 27.15 7.36 -1.49
CA LYS A 335 26.41 6.31 -2.21
C LYS A 335 25.72 5.28 -1.30
N PHE A 336 25.30 5.71 -0.11
CA PHE A 336 24.45 4.90 0.77
C PHE A 336 23.03 4.79 0.21
N GLY A 337 22.49 5.88 -0.33
CA GLY A 337 21.16 5.93 -0.90
C GLY A 337 20.94 7.18 -1.74
N LEU A 338 19.73 7.33 -2.27
CA LEU A 338 19.31 8.48 -3.07
C LEU A 338 18.34 9.34 -2.25
N TYR A 339 18.50 10.66 -2.28
CA TYR A 339 17.53 11.56 -1.68
C TYR A 339 16.33 11.71 -2.65
N ALA A 340 15.29 10.98 -2.40
CA ALA A 340 14.10 10.93 -3.25
C ALA A 340 12.87 10.53 -2.44
N VAL A 341 11.72 11.02 -2.88
CA VAL A 341 10.43 10.50 -2.41
C VAL A 341 10.21 9.09 -2.95
N SER A 342 9.17 8.38 -2.47
CA SER A 342 8.86 6.99 -2.81
C SER A 342 9.54 5.98 -1.88
N LEU A 343 9.38 4.69 -2.18
CA LEU A 343 9.89 3.56 -1.40
C LEU A 343 9.82 2.25 -2.20
N GLY A 344 10.42 1.18 -1.67
CA GLY A 344 10.36 -0.15 -2.25
C GLY A 344 11.30 -0.36 -3.44
N PHE A 345 12.18 0.60 -3.74
CA PHE A 345 13.19 0.49 -4.78
C PHE A 345 14.35 -0.40 -4.35
N SER A 346 15.02 -1.03 -5.30
CA SER A 346 16.16 -1.92 -5.04
C SER A 346 17.35 -1.24 -4.34
N ARG A 347 17.51 0.09 -4.54
CA ARG A 347 18.46 0.92 -3.81
C ARG A 347 17.76 1.69 -2.69
N THR A 348 18.49 2.04 -1.65
CA THR A 348 17.96 2.85 -0.56
C THR A 348 17.50 4.23 -1.04
N LEU A 349 16.28 4.61 -0.65
CA LEU A 349 15.75 5.96 -0.84
C LEU A 349 15.61 6.64 0.53
N MET A 350 15.88 7.95 0.58
CA MET A 350 15.86 8.74 1.81
C MET A 350 14.99 9.98 1.63
N SER A 351 14.26 10.40 2.66
CA SER A 351 13.52 11.66 2.65
C SER A 351 13.32 12.24 4.04
N CYS A 352 13.42 13.58 4.18
CA CYS A 352 13.01 14.31 5.36
C CYS A 352 11.48 14.44 5.35
N SER A 353 10.78 13.54 6.03
CA SER A 353 9.35 13.31 5.86
C SER A 353 8.47 14.50 6.20
N ALA A 354 8.80 15.28 7.23
CA ALA A 354 8.02 16.44 7.66
C ALA A 354 7.87 17.52 6.57
N LYS A 355 8.87 17.66 5.69
CA LYS A 355 8.91 18.66 4.62
C LYS A 355 8.78 18.06 3.20
N SER A 356 8.42 16.78 3.10
CA SER A 356 8.22 16.08 1.82
C SER A 356 6.93 15.27 1.81
N THR A 357 6.96 14.02 2.26
CA THR A 357 5.82 13.07 2.16
C THR A 357 4.68 13.33 3.17
N SER A 358 4.82 14.29 4.07
CA SER A 358 3.82 14.73 5.04
C SER A 358 3.69 16.26 5.08
N SER A 359 4.10 16.94 4.00
CA SER A 359 4.00 18.40 3.87
C SER A 359 2.55 18.89 3.81
N GLU A 360 1.62 18.03 3.42
CA GLU A 360 0.18 18.29 3.37
C GLU A 360 -0.45 18.42 4.75
N ILE A 361 0.19 17.86 5.79
CA ILE A 361 -0.27 17.97 7.18
C ILE A 361 0.19 19.31 7.75
N PRO A 362 -0.70 20.16 8.30
CA PRO A 362 -0.33 21.43 8.93
C PRO A 362 0.69 21.27 10.04
N GLU A 363 1.56 22.26 10.24
CA GLU A 363 2.62 22.19 11.25
C GLU A 363 2.10 21.94 12.67
N SER A 364 0.96 22.56 13.05
CA SER A 364 0.31 22.32 14.32
C SER A 364 -0.08 20.86 14.51
N GLU A 365 -0.69 20.25 13.48
CA GLU A 365 -1.09 18.85 13.51
C GLU A 365 0.14 17.91 13.50
N ARG A 366 1.22 18.27 12.77
CA ARG A 366 2.49 17.47 12.80
C ARG A 366 3.08 17.40 14.19
N LYS A 367 3.05 18.49 14.95
CA LYS A 367 3.51 18.50 16.36
C LYS A 367 2.64 17.62 17.25
N GLU A 368 1.34 17.65 17.07
CA GLU A 368 0.39 16.82 17.84
C GLU A 368 0.61 15.32 17.63
N ILE A 369 0.94 14.90 16.40
CA ILE A 369 1.19 13.48 16.06
C ILE A 369 2.62 13.04 16.33
N GLY A 370 3.49 13.90 16.91
CA GLY A 370 4.89 13.58 17.20
C GLY A 370 5.78 13.49 15.96
N LEU A 371 5.39 14.10 14.85
CA LEU A 371 6.21 14.11 13.63
C LEU A 371 7.30 15.17 13.76
N ALA A 372 8.46 14.75 14.29
CA ALA A 372 9.62 15.62 14.47
C ALA A 372 10.15 16.14 13.11
N GLU A 373 10.56 17.40 13.06
CA GLU A 373 11.14 18.00 11.85
C GLU A 373 12.44 17.33 11.40
N GLY A 374 13.21 16.77 12.36
CA GLY A 374 14.44 16.03 12.13
C GLY A 374 14.25 14.57 11.70
N LEU A 375 13.02 14.12 11.44
CA LEU A 375 12.76 12.73 11.07
C LEU A 375 13.23 12.43 9.64
N LEU A 376 14.27 11.60 9.54
CA LEU A 376 14.82 11.09 8.28
C LEU A 376 14.33 9.66 8.05
N ARG A 377 13.46 9.48 7.04
CA ARG A 377 12.94 8.17 6.64
C ARG A 377 13.83 7.53 5.61
N PHE A 378 14.10 6.24 5.80
CA PHE A 378 14.80 5.38 4.86
C PHE A 378 13.87 4.28 4.35
N SER A 379 13.78 4.15 3.05
CA SER A 379 13.33 2.94 2.38
C SER A 379 14.57 2.15 1.98
N ILE A 380 14.92 1.19 2.81
CA ILE A 380 16.16 0.44 2.66
C ILE A 380 16.09 -0.47 1.44
N GLY A 381 17.05 -0.33 0.53
CA GLY A 381 17.26 -1.21 -0.61
C GLY A 381 17.95 -2.51 -0.18
N TYR A 382 18.08 -3.44 -1.12
CA TYR A 382 18.70 -4.76 -0.88
C TYR A 382 19.86 -5.05 -1.85
N THR A 383 20.22 -4.06 -2.65
CA THR A 383 21.36 -4.21 -3.58
C THR A 383 22.61 -3.60 -2.94
N GLY A 384 23.54 -4.43 -2.57
CA GLY A 384 24.79 -4.05 -1.93
C GLY A 384 25.15 -4.98 -0.79
N ASP A 385 26.30 -4.72 -0.20
CA ASP A 385 26.78 -5.41 1.00
C ASP A 385 26.31 -4.63 2.25
N ASP A 386 25.62 -5.33 3.14
CA ASP A 386 25.04 -4.73 4.35
C ASP A 386 26.11 -4.10 5.26
N GLN A 387 27.29 -4.73 5.36
CA GLN A 387 28.39 -4.24 6.18
C GLN A 387 28.97 -2.94 5.58
N VAL A 388 29.15 -2.89 4.26
CA VAL A 388 29.61 -1.68 3.55
C VAL A 388 28.59 -0.55 3.71
N MET A 389 27.28 -0.86 3.63
CA MET A 389 26.23 0.11 3.89
C MET A 389 26.32 0.66 5.30
N TRP A 390 26.51 -0.19 6.29
CA TRP A 390 26.67 0.22 7.68
C TRP A 390 27.88 1.13 7.88
N GLU A 391 29.04 0.77 7.34
CA GLU A 391 30.27 1.57 7.43
C GLU A 391 30.12 2.96 6.82
N ARG A 392 29.49 3.04 5.63
CA ARG A 392 29.17 4.32 4.97
C ARG A 392 28.22 5.17 5.83
N PHE A 393 27.18 4.54 6.35
CA PHE A 393 26.23 5.21 7.24
C PHE A 393 26.96 5.81 8.46
N MET A 394 27.74 5.02 9.17
CA MET A 394 28.46 5.48 10.38
C MET A 394 29.51 6.54 10.09
N LYS A 395 30.23 6.43 8.98
CA LYS A 395 31.15 7.48 8.51
C LYS A 395 30.43 8.83 8.37
N CYS A 396 29.28 8.84 7.70
CA CYS A 396 28.48 10.04 7.53
C CYS A 396 27.91 10.55 8.85
N TYR A 397 27.29 9.66 9.62
CA TYR A 397 26.64 9.98 10.89
C TYR A 397 27.63 10.64 11.87
N ARG A 398 28.79 10.04 12.11
CA ARG A 398 29.84 10.59 12.99
C ARG A 398 30.40 11.92 12.52
N SER A 399 30.29 12.23 11.23
CA SER A 399 30.76 13.52 10.69
C SER A 399 29.74 14.66 10.85
N VAL A 400 28.49 14.33 11.21
CA VAL A 400 27.38 15.29 11.36
C VAL A 400 26.97 15.44 12.82
N VAL A 401 26.91 14.32 13.53
CA VAL A 401 26.54 14.26 14.95
C VAL A 401 27.84 14.17 15.75
N ARG A 402 28.23 15.28 16.39
CA ARG A 402 29.41 15.38 17.26
C ARG A 402 29.00 15.27 18.70
#